data_87cb11aca5ae60499e7c39dcaa3b29fd
#
_entry.id   87cb11aca5ae60499e7c39dcaa3b29fd
#
_cell.length_a   1.000
_cell.length_b   1.000
_cell.length_c   1.000
_cell.angle_alpha   90.00
_cell.angle_beta   90.00
_cell.angle_gamma   90.00
#
_symmetry.space_group_name_H-M   'P 1'
#
loop_
_entity.id
_entity.type
_entity.pdbx_description
1 polymer ?
#
loop_
_entity_poly.entity_id
_entity_poly.type
_entity_poly.pdbx_seq_one_letter_code
_entity_poly.pdbx_strand_id
1 'polypeptide(L)'
;MKNNKLRAVFIIFIAWALMAVPSIAQTEKSQKPKQDKEPLEITSDRMRSENGGVKIIFSGNVISYKGDLKIVSDILEVYNSEDTKETDEIVAIGNVIITRGLKKATGDKAVYIDKLQKIILTGTPKATAWEEDSMIEGREMIFLLEKDRFVVNERVRMKMYPKDKEEKKPEKKKSKLTNKNQPSFPE
;
A
#
# COMPACT_ATOMS: atom_id res chain seq x y z
N MET A 1 -25.52 -25.63 -83.05
CA MET A 1 -25.87 -26.05 -81.63
C MET A 1 -24.57 -26.48 -81.00
N LYS A 2 -23.95 -25.63 -80.19
CA LYS A 2 -22.91 -26.05 -79.21
C LYS A 2 -22.49 -24.83 -78.31
N ASN A 3 -22.74 -25.01 -77.05
CA ASN A 3 -21.92 -24.50 -75.95
C ASN A 3 -21.90 -23.02 -75.59
N ASN A 4 -23.05 -22.46 -75.18
CA ASN A 4 -23.12 -21.17 -74.45
C ASN A 4 -23.26 -21.35 -72.92
N LYS A 5 -23.02 -22.57 -72.39
CA LYS A 5 -23.16 -22.77 -70.94
C LYS A 5 -21.87 -22.70 -70.11
N LEU A 6 -20.72 -22.48 -70.82
CA LEU A 6 -19.40 -22.44 -70.14
C LEU A 6 -18.85 -21.04 -69.88
N ARG A 7 -19.55 -19.99 -70.37
CA ARG A 7 -19.11 -18.61 -70.13
C ARG A 7 -19.78 -17.92 -68.96
N ALA A 8 -20.86 -18.48 -68.43
CA ALA A 8 -21.59 -17.87 -67.32
C ALA A 8 -21.05 -18.26 -65.93
N VAL A 9 -20.19 -19.29 -65.81
CA VAL A 9 -19.66 -19.77 -64.52
C VAL A 9 -18.36 -19.04 -64.15
N PHE A 10 -17.66 -18.45 -65.11
CA PHE A 10 -16.37 -17.77 -64.85
C PHE A 10 -16.46 -16.31 -64.38
N ILE A 11 -17.64 -15.69 -64.43
CA ILE A 11 -17.85 -14.27 -64.06
C ILE A 11 -18.26 -14.14 -62.59
N ILE A 12 -18.76 -15.23 -61.96
CA ILE A 12 -19.21 -15.18 -60.54
C ILE A 12 -18.05 -15.36 -59.54
N PHE A 13 -16.88 -15.88 -60.00
CA PHE A 13 -15.74 -16.10 -59.09
C PHE A 13 -14.80 -14.91 -58.93
N ILE A 14 -14.93 -13.83 -59.72
CA ILE A 14 -14.06 -12.67 -59.64
C ILE A 14 -14.66 -11.54 -58.74
N ALA A 15 -15.94 -11.64 -58.39
CA ALA A 15 -16.60 -10.61 -57.56
C ALA A 15 -16.43 -10.82 -56.05
N TRP A 16 -15.77 -11.91 -55.61
CA TRP A 16 -15.62 -12.22 -54.16
C TRP A 16 -14.21 -12.00 -53.58
N ALA A 17 -13.28 -11.45 -54.37
CA ALA A 17 -11.88 -11.27 -53.96
C ALA A 17 -11.49 -9.80 -53.59
N LEU A 18 -12.45 -8.87 -53.43
CA LEU A 18 -12.16 -7.45 -53.18
C LEU A 18 -12.89 -6.86 -52.00
N MET A 19 -13.14 -7.66 -50.91
CA MET A 19 -13.44 -7.11 -49.60
C MET A 19 -12.27 -7.37 -48.65
N ALA A 20 -11.12 -6.77 -48.95
CA ALA A 20 -10.09 -6.55 -47.97
C ALA A 20 -10.58 -5.47 -47.02
N VAL A 21 -11.20 -5.85 -45.91
CA VAL A 21 -11.50 -4.96 -44.78
C VAL A 21 -10.16 -4.55 -44.21
N PRO A 22 -9.80 -3.24 -44.17
CA PRO A 22 -8.62 -2.81 -43.43
C PRO A 22 -8.93 -3.07 -41.95
N SER A 23 -8.27 -4.04 -41.35
CA SER A 23 -8.20 -4.16 -39.91
C SER A 23 -7.54 -2.89 -39.36
N ILE A 24 -8.35 -1.95 -38.89
CA ILE A 24 -7.87 -0.88 -38.06
C ILE A 24 -7.39 -1.53 -36.78
N ALA A 25 -6.09 -1.75 -36.69
CA ALA A 25 -5.44 -2.08 -35.44
C ALA A 25 -5.72 -0.89 -34.48
N GLN A 26 -6.75 -1.02 -33.66
CA GLN A 26 -6.90 -0.16 -32.50
C GLN A 26 -5.67 -0.42 -31.62
N THR A 27 -4.70 0.48 -31.72
CA THR A 27 -3.66 0.62 -30.72
C THR A 27 -4.39 0.99 -29.43
N GLU A 28 -4.75 -0.01 -28.62
CA GLU A 28 -5.10 0.23 -27.23
C GLU A 28 -3.89 0.89 -26.59
N LYS A 29 -3.94 2.22 -26.54
CA LYS A 29 -3.14 2.98 -25.58
C LYS A 29 -3.54 2.38 -24.23
N SER A 30 -2.69 1.50 -23.70
CA SER A 30 -2.70 1.09 -22.31
C SER A 30 -2.67 2.39 -21.50
N GLN A 31 -3.85 2.88 -21.15
CA GLN A 31 -3.99 3.92 -20.14
C GLN A 31 -3.56 3.22 -18.85
N LYS A 32 -2.30 3.44 -18.45
CA LYS A 32 -1.90 3.22 -17.06
C LYS A 32 -3.02 3.85 -16.22
N PRO A 33 -3.65 3.08 -15.30
CA PRO A 33 -4.64 3.69 -14.42
C PRO A 33 -3.98 4.92 -13.80
N LYS A 34 -4.60 6.09 -13.96
CA LYS A 34 -4.26 7.28 -13.17
C LYS A 34 -4.44 6.82 -11.73
N GLN A 35 -3.33 6.56 -11.08
CA GLN A 35 -3.30 6.33 -9.65
C GLN A 35 -3.80 7.64 -9.07
N ASP A 36 -5.04 7.65 -8.55
CA ASP A 36 -5.59 8.80 -7.86
C ASP A 36 -4.60 9.10 -6.75
N LYS A 37 -3.87 10.22 -6.91
CA LYS A 37 -2.86 10.61 -5.93
C LYS A 37 -3.60 10.98 -4.65
N GLU A 38 -3.47 10.15 -3.64
CA GLU A 38 -4.02 10.44 -2.33
C GLU A 38 -3.48 11.76 -1.82
N PRO A 39 -4.34 12.65 -1.25
CA PRO A 39 -3.91 13.93 -0.76
C PRO A 39 -2.92 13.77 0.41
N LEU A 40 -1.94 14.66 0.47
CA LEU A 40 -1.08 14.85 1.63
C LEU A 40 -1.74 15.84 2.58
N GLU A 41 -2.11 15.39 3.78
CA GLU A 41 -2.67 16.22 4.83
C GLU A 41 -1.63 16.38 5.94
N ILE A 42 -1.37 17.63 6.40
CA ILE A 42 -0.38 17.94 7.44
C ILE A 42 -1.01 18.89 8.45
N THR A 43 -0.85 18.57 9.73
CA THR A 43 -1.15 19.44 10.86
C THR A 43 0.12 19.74 11.65
N SER A 44 0.26 20.96 12.15
CA SER A 44 1.40 21.41 12.96
C SER A 44 1.07 22.71 13.72
N ASP A 45 1.92 23.09 14.67
CA ASP A 45 1.78 24.37 15.37
C ASP A 45 2.20 25.56 14.49
N ARG A 46 3.15 25.36 13.57
CA ARG A 46 3.71 26.41 12.70
C ARG A 46 4.02 25.89 11.31
N MET A 47 3.89 26.76 10.31
CA MET A 47 4.29 26.51 8.94
C MET A 47 5.07 27.70 8.37
N ARG A 48 6.11 27.43 7.58
CA ARG A 48 6.88 28.41 6.83
C ARG A 48 7.09 27.90 5.40
N SER A 49 6.88 28.78 4.43
CA SER A 49 7.14 28.48 3.02
C SER A 49 8.36 29.28 2.54
N GLU A 50 9.25 28.65 1.80
CA GLU A 50 10.48 29.19 1.25
C GLU A 50 10.51 28.98 -0.26
N ASN A 51 11.26 29.82 -0.99
CA ASN A 51 11.51 29.70 -2.42
C ASN A 51 10.21 29.54 -3.25
N GLY A 52 9.19 30.35 -2.96
CA GLY A 52 7.94 30.30 -3.72
C GLY A 52 7.17 28.98 -3.60
N GLY A 53 7.32 28.29 -2.45
CA GLY A 53 6.64 27.02 -2.19
C GLY A 53 7.43 25.78 -2.60
N VAL A 54 8.67 25.93 -3.05
CA VAL A 54 9.57 24.80 -3.34
C VAL A 54 9.92 24.04 -2.07
N LYS A 55 10.13 24.77 -0.96
CA LYS A 55 10.33 24.18 0.37
C LYS A 55 9.28 24.70 1.35
N ILE A 56 8.58 23.77 2.01
CA ILE A 56 7.60 24.09 3.07
C ILE A 56 8.04 23.36 4.33
N ILE A 57 8.11 24.07 5.45
CA ILE A 57 8.56 23.56 6.74
C ILE A 57 7.41 23.65 7.74
N PHE A 58 7.04 22.53 8.30
CA PHE A 58 6.10 22.40 9.40
C PHE A 58 6.87 22.10 10.68
N SER A 59 6.48 22.69 11.81
CA SER A 59 7.18 22.49 13.09
C SER A 59 6.22 22.53 14.28
N GLY A 60 6.53 21.70 15.27
CA GLY A 60 5.75 21.53 16.50
C GLY A 60 4.55 20.61 16.30
N ASN A 61 4.52 19.49 17.03
CA ASN A 61 3.44 18.50 17.02
C ASN A 61 2.99 18.10 15.60
N VAL A 62 3.95 17.84 14.70
CA VAL A 62 3.64 17.58 13.30
C VAL A 62 3.03 16.20 13.12
N ILE A 63 1.89 16.15 12.46
CA ILE A 63 1.23 14.91 12.05
C ILE A 63 0.90 15.02 10.56
N SER A 64 1.33 14.04 9.77
CA SER A 64 0.98 13.97 8.35
C SER A 64 0.33 12.64 7.99
N TYR A 65 -0.59 12.71 7.03
CA TYR A 65 -1.29 11.55 6.46
C TYR A 65 -1.16 11.56 4.94
N LYS A 66 -0.90 10.40 4.36
CA LYS A 66 -1.02 10.13 2.93
C LYS A 66 -1.61 8.73 2.77
N GLY A 67 -2.92 8.66 2.50
CA GLY A 67 -3.67 7.42 2.55
C GLY A 67 -3.61 6.75 3.92
N ASP A 68 -3.17 5.49 3.94
CA ASP A 68 -3.00 4.70 5.17
C ASP A 68 -1.68 4.97 5.92
N LEU A 69 -0.78 5.78 5.33
CA LEU A 69 0.49 6.15 5.93
C LEU A 69 0.32 7.36 6.83
N LYS A 70 0.69 7.23 8.10
CA LYS A 70 0.77 8.31 9.08
C LYS A 70 2.22 8.51 9.52
N ILE A 71 2.68 9.77 9.54
CA ILE A 71 4.00 10.14 10.08
C ILE A 71 3.80 11.22 11.15
N VAL A 72 4.43 11.03 12.30
CA VAL A 72 4.53 12.02 13.40
C VAL A 72 5.99 12.40 13.53
N SER A 73 6.28 13.69 13.75
CA SER A 73 7.65 14.21 13.96
C SER A 73 7.64 15.57 14.65
N ASP A 74 8.80 16.07 15.06
CA ASP A 74 8.94 17.42 15.58
C ASP A 74 8.94 18.44 14.44
N ILE A 75 9.57 18.09 13.31
CA ILE A 75 9.69 18.90 12.09
C ILE A 75 9.37 18.03 10.88
N LEU A 76 8.66 18.61 9.91
CA LEU A 76 8.44 18.00 8.60
C LEU A 76 8.78 19.04 7.52
N GLU A 77 9.69 18.68 6.63
CA GLU A 77 10.04 19.47 5.46
C GLU A 77 9.45 18.82 4.21
N VAL A 78 8.72 19.58 3.41
CA VAL A 78 8.16 19.13 2.12
C VAL A 78 8.92 19.85 1.02
N TYR A 79 9.48 19.09 0.09
CA TYR A 79 10.18 19.58 -1.09
C TYR A 79 9.34 19.30 -2.33
N ASN A 80 8.97 20.36 -3.01
CA ASN A 80 8.19 20.33 -4.24
C ASN A 80 9.09 20.56 -5.46
N SER A 81 8.77 19.92 -6.56
CA SER A 81 9.39 20.22 -7.86
C SER A 81 9.14 21.69 -8.25
N GLU A 82 10.15 22.37 -8.74
CA GLU A 82 10.03 23.75 -9.22
C GLU A 82 9.06 23.84 -10.41
N ASP A 83 9.11 22.85 -11.30
CA ASP A 83 8.36 22.86 -12.55
C ASP A 83 6.90 22.43 -12.37
N THR A 84 6.66 21.30 -11.69
CA THR A 84 5.33 20.68 -11.58
C THR A 84 4.58 21.08 -10.32
N LYS A 85 5.28 21.63 -9.32
CA LYS A 85 4.77 21.88 -7.96
C LYS A 85 4.24 20.63 -7.25
N GLU A 86 4.56 19.46 -7.78
CA GLU A 86 4.28 18.19 -7.13
C GLU A 86 5.32 17.91 -6.04
N THR A 87 4.92 17.23 -4.98
CA THR A 87 5.84 16.82 -3.90
C THR A 87 6.80 15.76 -4.42
N ASP A 88 8.10 16.04 -4.36
CA ASP A 88 9.17 15.11 -4.69
C ASP A 88 9.67 14.33 -3.47
N GLU A 89 9.84 15.04 -2.35
CA GLU A 89 10.43 14.48 -1.14
C GLU A 89 9.79 15.07 0.13
N ILE A 90 9.67 14.25 1.18
CA ILE A 90 9.24 14.69 2.51
C ILE A 90 10.28 14.19 3.51
N VAL A 91 10.79 15.10 4.35
CA VAL A 91 11.78 14.80 5.39
C VAL A 91 11.17 15.05 6.76
N ALA A 92 10.97 13.99 7.53
CA ALA A 92 10.56 14.04 8.93
C ALA A 92 11.79 13.99 9.84
N ILE A 93 11.86 14.86 10.84
CA ILE A 93 13.02 15.01 11.72
C ILE A 93 12.53 15.10 13.17
N GLY A 94 13.19 14.37 14.06
CA GLY A 94 12.96 14.36 15.50
C GLY A 94 11.74 13.52 15.89
N ASN A 95 11.92 12.58 16.81
CA ASN A 95 10.88 11.72 17.38
C ASN A 95 9.96 11.10 16.33
N VAL A 96 10.54 10.63 15.23
CA VAL A 96 9.79 10.13 14.08
C VAL A 96 9.05 8.84 14.43
N ILE A 97 7.73 8.83 14.19
CA ILE A 97 6.87 7.65 14.30
C ILE A 97 6.14 7.50 12.98
N ILE A 98 6.33 6.35 12.34
CA ILE A 98 5.64 5.96 11.11
C ILE A 98 4.66 4.83 11.44
N THR A 99 3.42 4.95 10.96
CA THR A 99 2.39 3.92 11.14
C THR A 99 1.71 3.65 9.79
N ARG A 100 1.53 2.37 9.44
CA ARG A 100 0.77 1.93 8.28
C ARG A 100 0.03 0.63 8.61
N GLY A 101 -1.28 0.70 8.77
CA GLY A 101 -2.07 -0.42 9.27
C GLY A 101 -1.55 -0.90 10.64
N LEU A 102 -1.17 -2.16 10.76
CA LEU A 102 -0.61 -2.75 11.98
C LEU A 102 0.92 -2.58 12.11
N LYS A 103 1.58 -2.03 11.09
CA LYS A 103 3.02 -1.81 11.08
C LYS A 103 3.34 -0.46 11.73
N LYS A 104 4.32 -0.42 12.61
CA LYS A 104 4.81 0.79 13.26
C LYS A 104 6.32 0.82 13.22
N ALA A 105 6.92 2.00 13.00
CA ALA A 105 8.36 2.18 13.10
C ALA A 105 8.69 3.50 13.79
N THR A 106 9.85 3.57 14.47
CA THR A 106 10.34 4.77 15.14
C THR A 106 11.82 4.98 14.83
N GLY A 107 12.22 6.25 14.76
CA GLY A 107 13.59 6.66 14.51
C GLY A 107 13.78 8.16 14.71
N ASP A 108 14.93 8.68 14.27
CA ASP A 108 15.27 10.11 14.42
C ASP A 108 14.96 10.93 13.16
N LYS A 109 15.08 10.29 11.98
CA LYS A 109 14.83 10.93 10.70
C LYS A 109 14.21 9.94 9.71
N ALA A 110 13.22 10.40 8.97
CA ALA A 110 12.67 9.66 7.84
C ALA A 110 12.68 10.51 6.58
N VAL A 111 13.00 9.91 5.44
CA VAL A 111 12.94 10.52 4.11
C VAL A 111 11.99 9.71 3.26
N TYR A 112 10.88 10.31 2.84
CA TYR A 112 9.96 9.74 1.88
C TYR A 112 10.21 10.32 0.50
N ILE A 113 10.42 9.47 -0.50
CA ILE A 113 10.67 9.82 -1.89
C ILE A 113 9.47 9.39 -2.73
N ASP A 114 8.68 10.36 -3.20
CA ASP A 114 7.38 10.10 -3.84
C ASP A 114 7.50 9.27 -5.11
N LYS A 115 8.39 9.64 -6.02
CA LYS A 115 8.62 8.91 -7.29
C LYS A 115 9.02 7.45 -7.13
N LEU A 116 9.64 7.10 -5.98
CA LEU A 116 10.11 5.76 -5.69
C LEU A 116 9.18 5.01 -4.73
N GLN A 117 8.15 5.67 -4.19
CA GLN A 117 7.30 5.16 -3.14
C GLN A 117 8.12 4.48 -2.03
N LYS A 118 9.17 5.20 -1.59
CA LYS A 118 10.22 4.68 -0.71
C LYS A 118 10.35 5.54 0.53
N ILE A 119 10.43 4.90 1.70
CA ILE A 119 10.79 5.55 2.96
C ILE A 119 12.14 5.02 3.41
N ILE A 120 13.03 5.91 3.83
CA ILE A 120 14.28 5.60 4.52
C ILE A 120 14.16 6.15 5.92
N LEU A 121 14.14 5.29 6.94
CA LEU A 121 14.11 5.64 8.35
C LEU A 121 15.46 5.35 8.98
N THR A 122 16.02 6.33 9.68
CA THR A 122 17.30 6.19 10.40
C THR A 122 17.10 6.51 11.89
N GLY A 123 17.92 5.88 12.75
CA GLY A 123 17.90 6.11 14.19
C GLY A 123 19.25 5.95 14.85
N THR A 124 19.52 6.76 15.89
CA THR A 124 20.73 6.73 16.70
C THR A 124 20.37 6.48 18.16
N PRO A 125 20.81 5.38 18.74
CA PRO A 125 21.71 4.34 18.22
C PRO A 125 21.02 3.39 17.22
N LYS A 126 19.69 3.39 17.10
CA LYS A 126 18.91 2.47 16.24
C LYS A 126 17.52 3.02 15.93
N ALA A 127 16.98 2.63 14.78
CA ALA A 127 15.55 2.66 14.49
C ALA A 127 14.94 1.31 14.89
N THR A 128 13.63 1.30 15.18
CA THR A 128 12.91 0.08 15.57
C THR A 128 11.60 -0.01 14.80
N ALA A 129 11.27 -1.19 14.29
CA ALA A 129 10.00 -1.47 13.63
C ALA A 129 9.29 -2.65 14.30
N TRP A 130 7.96 -2.58 14.31
CA TRP A 130 7.07 -3.62 14.85
C TRP A 130 6.03 -3.99 13.81
N GLU A 131 5.78 -5.28 13.68
CA GLU A 131 4.71 -5.85 12.88
C GLU A 131 4.17 -7.07 13.62
N GLU A 132 2.89 -7.03 14.03
CA GLU A 132 2.26 -8.05 14.86
C GLU A 132 3.14 -8.41 16.09
N ASP A 133 3.58 -9.67 16.15
CA ASP A 133 4.40 -10.23 17.24
C ASP A 133 5.90 -10.19 16.94
N SER A 134 6.33 -9.33 16.04
CA SER A 134 7.73 -9.21 15.64
C SER A 134 8.27 -7.81 15.85
N MET A 135 9.51 -7.72 16.30
CA MET A 135 10.25 -6.47 16.44
C MET A 135 11.60 -6.58 15.73
N ILE A 136 11.93 -5.57 14.94
CA ILE A 136 13.20 -5.49 14.22
C ILE A 136 13.89 -4.18 14.56
N GLU A 137 15.18 -4.22 14.81
CA GLU A 137 16.03 -3.07 15.11
C GLU A 137 17.18 -3.01 14.11
N GLY A 138 17.59 -1.80 13.74
CA GLY A 138 18.75 -1.52 12.89
C GLY A 138 19.03 -0.03 12.85
N ARG A 139 20.13 0.42 12.25
CA ARG A 139 20.40 1.86 12.12
C ARG A 139 19.66 2.51 10.97
N GLU A 140 19.44 1.74 9.91
CA GLU A 140 18.70 2.17 8.72
C GLU A 140 17.64 1.14 8.34
N MET A 141 16.46 1.61 8.02
CA MET A 141 15.33 0.81 7.54
C MET A 141 14.80 1.40 6.25
N ILE A 142 14.61 0.57 5.23
CA ILE A 142 14.12 0.97 3.91
C ILE A 142 12.80 0.26 3.64
N PHE A 143 11.74 1.02 3.44
CA PHE A 143 10.42 0.53 3.08
C PHE A 143 10.13 0.87 1.62
N LEU A 144 9.84 -0.13 0.79
CA LEU A 144 9.40 0.01 -0.60
C LEU A 144 7.89 -0.24 -0.63
N LEU A 145 7.09 0.82 -0.57
CA LEU A 145 5.65 0.77 -0.30
C LEU A 145 4.86 0.02 -1.38
N GLU A 146 5.18 0.24 -2.66
CA GLU A 146 4.52 -0.47 -3.77
C GLU A 146 4.84 -1.97 -3.82
N LYS A 147 6.01 -2.36 -3.31
CA LYS A 147 6.50 -3.74 -3.38
C LYS A 147 6.24 -4.52 -2.10
N ASP A 148 5.65 -3.88 -1.09
CA ASP A 148 5.55 -4.39 0.29
C ASP A 148 6.87 -5.05 0.77
N ARG A 149 7.98 -4.39 0.44
CA ARG A 149 9.33 -4.89 0.74
C ARG A 149 10.00 -4.02 1.78
N PHE A 150 10.64 -4.68 2.73
CA PHE A 150 11.34 -4.07 3.84
C PHE A 150 12.78 -4.55 3.91
N VAL A 151 13.74 -3.65 4.12
CA VAL A 151 15.18 -3.95 4.27
C VAL A 151 15.69 -3.24 5.50
N VAL A 152 16.48 -3.90 6.32
CA VAL A 152 17.15 -3.32 7.50
C VAL A 152 18.63 -3.49 7.35
N ASN A 153 19.35 -2.41 7.59
CA ASN A 153 20.81 -2.35 7.49
C ASN A 153 21.43 -1.97 8.84
N GLU A 154 22.65 -2.38 9.04
CA GLU A 154 23.52 -2.06 10.17
C GLU A 154 22.98 -2.46 11.55
N ARG A 155 23.70 -3.40 12.19
CA ARG A 155 23.41 -3.90 13.55
C ARG A 155 22.01 -4.45 13.69
N VAL A 156 21.58 -5.26 12.73
CA VAL A 156 20.23 -5.83 12.69
C VAL A 156 20.00 -6.80 13.84
N ARG A 157 18.89 -6.60 14.54
CA ARG A 157 18.39 -7.51 15.57
C ARG A 157 16.90 -7.74 15.36
N MET A 158 16.47 -8.99 15.35
CA MET A 158 15.06 -9.37 15.24
C MET A 158 14.64 -10.18 16.47
N LYS A 159 13.44 -9.88 16.98
CA LYS A 159 12.74 -10.69 17.99
C LYS A 159 11.38 -11.07 17.41
N MET A 160 11.06 -12.35 17.47
CA MET A 160 9.74 -12.90 17.16
C MET A 160 9.16 -13.50 18.42
N TYR A 161 7.93 -13.13 18.74
CA TYR A 161 7.21 -13.69 19.87
C TYR A 161 6.29 -14.80 19.37
N PRO A 162 6.29 -16.01 20.00
CA PRO A 162 5.35 -17.07 19.64
C PRO A 162 3.92 -16.56 19.83
N LYS A 163 3.06 -16.77 18.85
CA LYS A 163 1.61 -16.59 19.08
C LYS A 163 1.16 -17.66 20.05
N ASP A 164 0.65 -17.26 21.22
CA ASP A 164 -0.02 -18.18 22.13
C ASP A 164 -1.13 -18.86 21.34
N LYS A 165 -1.05 -20.20 21.24
CA LYS A 165 -2.17 -20.97 20.69
C LYS A 165 -3.35 -20.67 21.59
N GLU A 166 -4.38 -20.00 21.05
CA GLU A 166 -5.65 -19.89 21.76
C GLU A 166 -6.00 -21.29 22.30
N GLU A 167 -5.92 -21.46 23.62
CA GLU A 167 -6.41 -22.66 24.29
C GLU A 167 -7.88 -22.76 23.90
N LYS A 168 -8.18 -23.76 23.05
CA LYS A 168 -9.58 -24.13 22.76
C LYS A 168 -10.22 -24.39 24.10
N LYS A 169 -11.02 -23.43 24.57
CA LYS A 169 -11.82 -23.55 25.78
C LYS A 169 -12.58 -24.87 25.69
N PRO A 170 -12.39 -25.79 26.63
CA PRO A 170 -13.02 -27.11 26.54
C PRO A 170 -14.53 -26.90 26.47
N GLU A 171 -15.13 -27.39 25.40
CA GLU A 171 -16.56 -27.40 25.17
C GLU A 171 -17.21 -28.14 26.34
N LYS A 172 -17.91 -27.42 27.25
CA LYS A 172 -18.69 -28.01 28.35
C LYS A 172 -19.75 -28.91 27.72
N LYS A 173 -19.49 -30.21 27.69
CA LYS A 173 -20.48 -31.25 27.42
C LYS A 173 -21.66 -31.00 28.37
N LYS A 174 -22.80 -30.53 27.83
CA LYS A 174 -24.06 -30.51 28.54
C LYS A 174 -24.41 -31.95 28.87
N SER A 175 -24.17 -32.37 30.14
CA SER A 175 -24.69 -33.63 30.68
C SER A 175 -26.22 -33.56 30.69
N LYS A 176 -26.86 -34.40 29.88
CA LYS A 176 -28.29 -34.69 29.98
C LYS A 176 -28.51 -35.35 31.34
N LEU A 177 -28.97 -34.59 32.32
CA LEU A 177 -29.56 -35.13 33.53
C LEU A 177 -30.95 -35.66 33.17
N THR A 178 -31.03 -36.97 32.98
CA THR A 178 -32.29 -37.69 32.93
C THR A 178 -32.82 -37.76 34.38
N ASN A 179 -33.81 -36.93 34.67
CA ASN A 179 -34.53 -36.95 35.94
C ASN A 179 -35.54 -38.11 35.86
N LYS A 180 -35.20 -39.22 36.49
CA LYS A 180 -36.07 -40.40 36.71
C LYS A 180 -36.13 -40.63 38.19
N ASN A 181 -37.08 -40.02 38.87
CA ASN A 181 -37.64 -40.54 40.14
C ASN A 181 -38.61 -39.47 40.71
N GLN A 182 -39.88 -39.65 40.41
CA GLN A 182 -40.95 -39.01 41.12
C GLN A 182 -41.64 -40.09 41.97
N PRO A 183 -41.60 -40.02 43.30
CA PRO A 183 -42.38 -40.92 44.13
C PRO A 183 -43.84 -40.46 44.14
N SER A 184 -44.76 -41.40 43.84
CA SER A 184 -46.18 -41.28 44.03
C SER A 184 -46.52 -41.35 45.53
N PHE A 185 -47.26 -40.35 46.05
CA PHE A 185 -47.94 -40.44 47.33
C PHE A 185 -49.35 -40.96 47.12
N PRO A 186 -49.89 -41.91 47.93
CA PRO A 186 -51.30 -42.28 47.95
C PRO A 186 -52.06 -41.38 48.92
N GLU A 187 -53.33 -41.06 48.54
CA GLU A 187 -54.45 -40.47 49.29
C GLU A 187 -54.26 -39.16 50.01
#